data_cdafbb5b57e60d1459f88a28d1a711cf
#
_entry.id   cdafbb5b57e60d1459f88a28d1a711cf
#
_cell.length_a   1.000
_cell.length_b   1.000
_cell.length_c   1.000
_cell.angle_alpha   90.00
_cell.angle_beta   90.00
_cell.angle_gamma   90.00
#
_symmetry.space_group_name_H-M   'P 1'
#
loop_
_entity.id
_entity.type
_entity.pdbx_description
1 polymer ?
#
loop_
_entity_poly.entity_id
_entity_poly.type
_entity_poly.pdbx_seq_one_letter_code
_entity_poly.pdbx_strand_id
1 'polypeptide(L)'
;MEERTLAAMTHGRYVVVPPANHGPAPMLVGFHGYGELAEHHADRLRAIPGADRWLIVSIQGLNRFYQRRTNEVVAGWMTRQNRELAIADNLAYVASVLDAASREWATTYTLVFTGFSQGVAMTFRAASASTRPVAGVVAVGGDVPPELDAPALRRVRTALVCHGMRDEFYTAEIFAKDLQRLRSAGVEVRPLDFGGGHEWSDEVVRTAADYLRALHP
;
A
#
# COMPACT_ATOMS: atom_id res chain seq x y z
N MET A 1 -11.03 23.48 -28.79
CA MET A 1 -11.61 22.77 -27.61
C MET A 1 -10.76 23.14 -26.42
N GLU A 2 -11.36 23.55 -25.31
CA GLU A 2 -10.62 23.89 -24.07
C GLU A 2 -11.01 22.90 -22.97
N GLU A 3 -10.04 22.29 -22.32
CA GLU A 3 -10.25 21.41 -21.17
C GLU A 3 -10.37 22.22 -19.88
N ARG A 4 -11.28 21.83 -19.03
CA ARG A 4 -11.48 22.40 -17.69
C ARG A 4 -11.67 21.27 -16.71
N THR A 5 -11.13 21.39 -15.49
CA THR A 5 -11.31 20.45 -14.39
C THR A 5 -12.02 21.12 -13.23
N LEU A 6 -12.90 20.39 -12.58
CA LEU A 6 -13.63 20.82 -11.39
C LEU A 6 -13.61 19.70 -10.35
N ALA A 7 -13.35 20.03 -9.10
CA ALA A 7 -13.44 19.07 -8.01
C ALA A 7 -14.89 18.62 -7.81
N ALA A 8 -15.09 17.31 -7.71
CA ALA A 8 -16.40 16.71 -7.44
C ALA A 8 -16.27 15.70 -6.29
N MET A 9 -17.29 15.66 -5.42
CA MET A 9 -17.31 14.68 -4.33
C MET A 9 -17.62 13.28 -4.85
N THR A 10 -16.90 12.29 -4.34
CA THR A 10 -17.20 10.86 -4.53
C THR A 10 -17.10 10.13 -3.20
N HIS A 11 -17.82 9.01 -3.07
CA HIS A 11 -17.69 8.15 -1.88
C HIS A 11 -16.60 7.14 -2.09
N GLY A 12 -15.59 7.19 -1.21
CA GLY A 12 -14.58 6.14 -1.10
C GLY A 12 -15.11 4.91 -0.33
N ARG A 13 -14.45 3.78 -0.49
CA ARG A 13 -14.79 2.52 0.17
C ARG A 13 -13.54 1.87 0.75
N TYR A 14 -13.63 1.34 1.95
CA TYR A 14 -12.56 0.54 2.57
C TYR A 14 -13.17 -0.62 3.35
N VAL A 15 -12.36 -1.64 3.59
CA VAL A 15 -12.71 -2.85 4.37
C VAL A 15 -11.87 -2.86 5.63
N VAL A 16 -12.52 -3.12 6.77
CA VAL A 16 -11.84 -3.25 8.06
C VAL A 16 -11.93 -4.70 8.52
N VAL A 17 -10.79 -5.27 8.92
CA VAL A 17 -10.74 -6.53 9.65
C VAL A 17 -10.29 -6.21 11.08
N PRO A 18 -11.18 -6.36 12.07
CA PRO A 18 -10.86 -6.11 13.46
C PRO A 18 -9.75 -7.03 13.97
N PRO A 19 -8.92 -6.55 14.92
CA PRO A 19 -7.97 -7.42 15.59
C PRO A 19 -8.69 -8.45 16.45
N ALA A 20 -8.10 -9.62 16.65
CA ALA A 20 -8.66 -10.68 17.50
C ALA A 20 -8.73 -10.28 18.99
N ASN A 21 -7.88 -9.36 19.44
CA ASN A 21 -7.80 -8.91 20.81
C ASN A 21 -8.59 -7.62 21.05
N HIS A 22 -9.25 -7.52 22.22
CA HIS A 22 -9.98 -6.34 22.66
C HIS A 22 -9.05 -5.30 23.29
N GLY A 23 -8.24 -4.62 22.53
CA GLY A 23 -7.35 -3.57 23.05
C GLY A 23 -6.80 -2.70 21.93
N PRO A 24 -5.99 -1.69 22.26
CA PRO A 24 -5.32 -0.90 21.24
C PRO A 24 -4.45 -1.78 20.35
N ALA A 25 -4.69 -1.76 19.05
CA ALA A 25 -3.98 -2.57 18.07
C ALA A 25 -3.12 -1.72 17.13
N PRO A 26 -1.98 -2.23 16.64
CA PRO A 26 -1.26 -1.59 15.55
C PRO A 26 -2.11 -1.62 14.28
N MET A 27 -1.91 -0.65 13.38
CA MET A 27 -2.70 -0.53 12.15
C MET A 27 -1.89 -1.00 10.94
N LEU A 28 -2.47 -1.92 10.17
CA LEU A 28 -1.93 -2.44 8.91
C LEU A 28 -2.84 -2.00 7.78
N VAL A 29 -2.36 -1.05 6.97
CA VAL A 29 -3.15 -0.41 5.91
C VAL A 29 -2.76 -0.96 4.55
N GLY A 30 -3.74 -1.37 3.75
CA GLY A 30 -3.52 -2.04 2.48
C GLY A 30 -4.01 -1.29 1.25
N PHE A 31 -3.20 -1.35 0.18
CA PHE A 31 -3.47 -0.77 -1.14
C PHE A 31 -3.40 -1.86 -2.21
N HIS A 32 -4.53 -2.19 -2.82
CA HIS A 32 -4.66 -3.26 -3.82
C HIS A 32 -4.02 -2.89 -5.18
N GLY A 33 -3.80 -3.89 -6.02
CA GLY A 33 -3.34 -3.73 -7.40
C GLY A 33 -4.39 -3.16 -8.35
N TYR A 34 -3.98 -2.80 -9.57
CA TYR A 34 -4.91 -2.37 -10.61
C TYR A 34 -5.90 -3.50 -10.97
N GLY A 35 -7.16 -3.16 -11.08
CA GLY A 35 -8.20 -4.15 -11.41
C GLY A 35 -8.57 -5.10 -10.26
N GLU A 36 -8.23 -4.73 -9.04
CA GLU A 36 -8.60 -5.46 -7.83
C GLU A 36 -9.59 -4.65 -6.96
N LEU A 37 -10.03 -5.24 -5.86
CA LEU A 37 -10.86 -4.61 -4.83
C LEU A 37 -10.15 -4.65 -3.48
N ALA A 38 -10.66 -3.87 -2.52
CA ALA A 38 -10.13 -3.84 -1.17
C ALA A 38 -10.14 -5.23 -0.50
N GLU A 39 -11.13 -6.07 -0.78
CA GLU A 39 -11.24 -7.44 -0.27
C GLU A 39 -10.05 -8.30 -0.66
N HIS A 40 -9.63 -8.26 -1.92
CA HIS A 40 -8.49 -9.05 -2.39
C HIS A 40 -7.23 -8.74 -1.59
N HIS A 41 -7.00 -7.47 -1.30
CA HIS A 41 -5.82 -7.10 -0.50
C HIS A 41 -6.02 -7.39 0.99
N ALA A 42 -7.22 -7.20 1.53
CA ALA A 42 -7.55 -7.60 2.90
C ALA A 42 -7.31 -9.09 3.14
N ASP A 43 -7.67 -9.95 2.20
CA ASP A 43 -7.45 -11.40 2.29
C ASP A 43 -5.95 -11.74 2.26
N ARG A 44 -5.15 -11.05 1.43
CA ARG A 44 -3.68 -11.17 1.47
C ARG A 44 -3.11 -10.82 2.85
N LEU A 45 -3.57 -9.73 3.44
CA LEU A 45 -3.09 -9.28 4.75
C LEU A 45 -3.52 -10.24 5.87
N ARG A 46 -4.75 -10.75 5.83
CA ARG A 46 -5.24 -11.75 6.79
C ARG A 46 -4.46 -13.06 6.73
N ALA A 47 -3.90 -13.41 5.57
CA ALA A 47 -3.10 -14.61 5.40
C ALA A 47 -1.69 -14.50 6.04
N ILE A 48 -1.25 -13.30 6.43
CA ILE A 48 0.05 -13.12 7.09
C ILE A 48 -0.04 -13.63 8.52
N PRO A 49 0.80 -14.61 8.94
CA PRO A 49 0.83 -15.10 10.32
C PRO A 49 1.05 -14.00 11.35
N GLY A 50 0.14 -13.90 12.31
CA GLY A 50 0.15 -12.87 13.35
C GLY A 50 -0.51 -11.54 12.95
N ALA A 51 -1.07 -11.44 11.74
CA ALA A 51 -1.84 -10.26 11.32
C ALA A 51 -3.19 -10.13 12.05
N ASP A 52 -3.66 -11.19 12.68
CA ASP A 52 -4.83 -11.18 13.57
C ASP A 52 -4.67 -10.27 14.80
N ARG A 53 -3.46 -9.85 15.14
CA ARG A 53 -3.18 -8.84 16.17
C ARG A 53 -3.26 -7.40 15.67
N TRP A 54 -3.43 -7.19 14.36
CA TRP A 54 -3.45 -5.89 13.70
C TRP A 54 -4.87 -5.48 13.34
N LEU A 55 -5.18 -4.20 13.46
CA LEU A 55 -6.33 -3.60 12.78
C LEU A 55 -5.97 -3.48 11.29
N ILE A 56 -6.55 -4.36 10.46
CA ILE A 56 -6.33 -4.30 9.01
C ILE A 56 -7.34 -3.33 8.41
N VAL A 57 -6.84 -2.35 7.63
CA VAL A 57 -7.64 -1.37 6.90
C VAL A 57 -7.26 -1.44 5.44
N SER A 58 -8.04 -2.14 4.63
CA SER A 58 -7.80 -2.24 3.19
C SER A 58 -8.63 -1.21 2.43
N ILE A 59 -7.95 -0.29 1.75
CA ILE A 59 -8.57 0.86 1.09
C ILE A 59 -8.77 0.54 -0.39
N GLN A 60 -9.94 0.90 -0.94
CA GLN A 60 -10.23 0.74 -2.36
C GLN A 60 -9.93 2.02 -3.11
N GLY A 61 -9.24 1.91 -4.24
CA GLY A 61 -8.98 3.03 -5.14
C GLY A 61 -10.27 3.71 -5.60
N LEU A 62 -10.23 5.03 -5.79
CA LEU A 62 -11.41 5.84 -6.13
C LEU A 62 -11.95 5.58 -7.55
N ASN A 63 -11.08 5.18 -8.49
CA ASN A 63 -11.46 4.92 -9.88
C ASN A 63 -12.05 3.51 -10.01
N ARG A 64 -13.36 3.40 -10.07
CA ARG A 64 -14.09 2.13 -10.25
C ARG A 64 -14.47 1.96 -11.71
N PHE A 65 -14.34 0.72 -12.20
CA PHE A 65 -14.70 0.37 -13.57
C PHE A 65 -15.11 -1.09 -13.66
N TYR A 66 -15.78 -1.45 -14.76
CA TYR A 66 -16.12 -2.84 -15.04
C TYR A 66 -14.96 -3.52 -15.74
N GLN A 67 -14.51 -4.65 -15.23
CA GLN A 67 -13.56 -5.49 -15.91
C GLN A 67 -14.23 -6.15 -17.12
N ARG A 68 -13.67 -5.93 -18.32
CA ARG A 68 -14.32 -6.35 -19.57
C ARG A 68 -14.62 -7.85 -19.67
N ARG A 69 -13.78 -8.72 -19.08
CA ARG A 69 -13.92 -10.19 -19.18
C ARG A 69 -14.98 -10.75 -18.25
N THR A 70 -15.09 -10.25 -17.03
CA THR A 70 -15.95 -10.79 -15.98
C THR A 70 -17.19 -9.94 -15.73
N ASN A 71 -17.21 -8.71 -16.23
CA ASN A 71 -18.21 -7.69 -15.92
C ASN A 71 -18.33 -7.39 -14.41
N GLU A 72 -17.28 -7.70 -13.65
CA GLU A 72 -17.19 -7.36 -12.25
C GLU A 72 -16.70 -5.93 -12.05
N VAL A 73 -17.15 -5.29 -10.97
CA VAL A 73 -16.63 -3.97 -10.58
C VAL A 73 -15.25 -4.18 -9.95
N VAL A 74 -14.27 -3.49 -10.48
CA VAL A 74 -12.90 -3.44 -9.97
C VAL A 74 -12.46 -1.99 -9.82
N ALA A 75 -11.28 -1.76 -9.24
CA ALA A 75 -10.81 -0.41 -9.00
C ALA A 75 -9.33 -0.21 -9.39
N GLY A 76 -8.93 1.03 -9.48
CA GLY A 76 -7.56 1.46 -9.66
C GLY A 76 -7.33 2.81 -9.00
N TRP A 77 -6.08 3.14 -8.74
CA TRP A 77 -5.70 4.34 -7.99
C TRP A 77 -5.63 5.58 -8.87
N MET A 78 -5.18 5.40 -10.11
CA MET A 78 -5.03 6.49 -11.06
C MET A 78 -4.91 5.98 -12.49
N THR A 79 -5.12 6.91 -13.42
CA THR A 79 -4.80 6.75 -14.85
C THR A 79 -3.77 7.79 -15.26
N ARG A 80 -3.46 7.87 -16.55
CA ARG A 80 -2.58 8.94 -17.09
C ARG A 80 -3.28 10.30 -17.11
N GLN A 81 -4.62 10.31 -17.24
CA GLN A 81 -5.40 11.54 -17.27
C GLN A 81 -5.50 12.12 -15.85
N ASN A 82 -5.18 13.41 -15.72
CA ASN A 82 -5.23 14.15 -14.45
C ASN A 82 -4.51 13.43 -13.29
N ARG A 83 -3.37 12.82 -13.59
CA ARG A 83 -2.63 11.97 -12.66
C ARG A 83 -2.34 12.65 -11.33
N GLU A 84 -1.91 13.90 -11.36
CA GLU A 84 -1.54 14.67 -10.16
C GLU A 84 -2.77 14.96 -9.28
N LEU A 85 -3.90 15.31 -9.88
CA LEU A 85 -5.16 15.49 -9.17
C LEU A 85 -5.61 14.16 -8.54
N ALA A 86 -5.54 13.06 -9.29
CA ALA A 86 -5.89 11.73 -8.75
C ALA A 86 -4.98 11.33 -7.58
N ILE A 87 -3.69 11.67 -7.60
CA ILE A 87 -2.78 11.45 -6.47
C ILE A 87 -3.22 12.27 -5.25
N ALA A 88 -3.50 13.56 -5.43
CA ALA A 88 -3.93 14.45 -4.35
C ALA A 88 -5.26 13.98 -3.72
N ASP A 89 -6.24 13.63 -4.55
CA ASP A 89 -7.54 13.14 -4.11
C ASP A 89 -7.42 11.82 -3.33
N ASN A 90 -6.59 10.88 -3.82
CA ASN A 90 -6.35 9.63 -3.11
C ASN A 90 -5.62 9.85 -1.77
N LEU A 91 -4.67 10.77 -1.70
CA LEU A 91 -3.96 11.08 -0.45
C LEU A 91 -4.91 11.69 0.59
N ALA A 92 -5.77 12.64 0.20
CA ALA A 92 -6.77 13.23 1.09
C ALA A 92 -7.80 12.17 1.55
N TYR A 93 -8.20 11.28 0.66
CA TYR A 93 -9.09 10.18 0.97
C TYR A 93 -8.44 9.18 1.94
N VAL A 94 -7.19 8.76 1.71
CA VAL A 94 -6.45 7.87 2.62
C VAL A 94 -6.34 8.48 4.01
N ALA A 95 -5.98 9.76 4.13
CA ALA A 95 -5.94 10.47 5.42
C ALA A 95 -7.29 10.41 6.14
N SER A 96 -8.39 10.66 5.42
CA SER A 96 -9.75 10.61 5.97
C SER A 96 -10.12 9.19 6.45
N VAL A 97 -9.69 8.14 5.74
CA VAL A 97 -9.90 6.75 6.16
C VAL A 97 -9.12 6.43 7.44
N LEU A 98 -7.86 6.85 7.53
CA LEU A 98 -7.05 6.64 8.74
C LEU A 98 -7.67 7.32 9.97
N ASP A 99 -8.17 8.54 9.79
CA ASP A 99 -8.86 9.27 10.84
C ASP A 99 -10.17 8.59 11.26
N ALA A 100 -10.97 8.12 10.30
CA ALA A 100 -12.20 7.40 10.55
C ALA A 100 -11.93 6.09 11.32
N ALA A 101 -10.98 5.29 10.84
CA ALA A 101 -10.59 4.04 11.51
C ALA A 101 -10.07 4.28 12.93
N SER A 102 -9.28 5.34 13.15
CA SER A 102 -8.75 5.68 14.49
C SER A 102 -9.80 6.22 15.46
N ARG A 103 -10.93 6.76 14.96
CA ARG A 103 -12.07 7.15 15.80
C ARG A 103 -12.94 5.96 16.22
N GLU A 104 -13.03 4.96 15.35
CA GLU A 104 -13.87 3.78 15.55
C GLU A 104 -13.16 2.68 16.36
N TRP A 105 -11.84 2.56 16.18
CA TRP A 105 -11.02 1.50 16.76
C TRP A 105 -9.89 2.07 17.61
N ALA A 106 -9.68 1.48 18.81
CA ALA A 106 -8.51 1.82 19.63
C ALA A 106 -7.22 1.36 18.92
N THR A 107 -6.33 2.30 18.59
CA THR A 107 -5.09 2.02 17.88
C THR A 107 -3.85 2.44 18.66
N THR A 108 -2.75 1.69 18.49
CA THR A 108 -1.43 2.11 18.94
C THR A 108 -0.82 3.12 17.97
N TYR A 109 0.40 3.58 18.26
CA TYR A 109 1.15 4.45 17.33
C TYR A 109 1.78 3.69 16.14
N THR A 110 1.80 2.35 16.20
CA THR A 110 2.42 1.54 15.14
C THR A 110 1.52 1.51 13.90
N LEU A 111 2.01 2.10 12.80
CA LEU A 111 1.34 2.18 11.52
C LEU A 111 2.25 1.59 10.45
N VAL A 112 1.76 0.61 9.69
CA VAL A 112 2.44 0.00 8.56
C VAL A 112 1.54 0.10 7.33
N PHE A 113 2.11 0.51 6.21
CA PHE A 113 1.45 0.50 4.91
C PHE A 113 1.91 -0.68 4.06
N THR A 114 0.99 -1.26 3.31
CA THR A 114 1.26 -2.39 2.42
C THR A 114 0.67 -2.14 1.05
N GLY A 115 1.32 -2.60 0.00
CA GLY A 115 0.78 -2.47 -1.35
C GLY A 115 1.23 -3.58 -2.29
N PHE A 116 0.37 -3.85 -3.26
CA PHE A 116 0.66 -4.75 -4.36
C PHE A 116 0.55 -4.02 -5.69
N SER A 117 1.52 -4.22 -6.59
CA SER A 117 1.49 -3.67 -7.95
C SER A 117 1.23 -2.15 -7.94
N GLN A 118 0.19 -1.65 -8.61
CA GLN A 118 -0.17 -0.22 -8.58
C GLN A 118 -0.35 0.34 -7.15
N GLY A 119 -0.76 -0.49 -6.19
CA GLY A 119 -0.91 -0.12 -4.80
C GLY A 119 0.41 0.25 -4.11
N VAL A 120 1.55 -0.26 -4.58
CA VAL A 120 2.87 0.10 -4.05
C VAL A 120 3.15 1.58 -4.17
N ALA A 121 2.81 2.18 -5.31
CA ALA A 121 2.96 3.62 -5.49
C ALA A 121 2.12 4.42 -4.48
N MET A 122 0.90 3.96 -4.17
CA MET A 122 0.08 4.59 -3.13
C MET A 122 0.64 4.38 -1.72
N THR A 123 1.21 3.21 -1.46
CA THR A 123 1.89 2.90 -0.19
C THR A 123 2.98 3.92 0.14
N PHE A 124 3.89 4.18 -0.79
CA PHE A 124 4.97 5.16 -0.59
C PHE A 124 4.45 6.60 -0.52
N ARG A 125 3.48 6.96 -1.36
CA ARG A 125 2.85 8.29 -1.31
C ARG A 125 2.15 8.54 0.01
N ALA A 126 1.34 7.60 0.48
CA ALA A 126 0.64 7.70 1.75
C ALA A 126 1.62 7.76 2.93
N ALA A 127 2.68 6.93 2.91
CA ALA A 127 3.72 6.96 3.94
C ALA A 127 4.46 8.30 3.99
N SER A 128 4.80 8.84 2.81
CA SER A 128 5.49 10.14 2.71
C SER A 128 4.62 11.33 3.08
N ALA A 129 3.30 11.26 2.86
CA ALA A 129 2.34 12.32 3.18
C ALA A 129 1.74 12.21 4.59
N SER A 130 1.90 11.06 5.25
CA SER A 130 1.27 10.80 6.57
C SER A 130 1.68 11.81 7.62
N THR A 131 0.71 12.30 8.39
CA THR A 131 0.96 13.11 9.60
C THR A 131 1.36 12.25 10.80
N ARG A 132 1.09 10.95 10.74
CA ARG A 132 1.46 9.96 11.77
C ARG A 132 2.82 9.34 11.43
N PRO A 133 3.64 8.98 12.44
CA PRO A 133 4.84 8.20 12.19
C PRO A 133 4.52 6.88 11.50
N VAL A 134 5.24 6.54 10.44
CA VAL A 134 5.11 5.28 9.71
C VAL A 134 6.23 4.35 10.13
N ALA A 135 5.88 3.24 10.78
CA ALA A 135 6.83 2.27 11.29
C ALA A 135 7.52 1.51 10.16
N GLY A 136 6.78 1.22 9.09
CA GLY A 136 7.33 0.52 7.94
C GLY A 136 6.39 0.41 6.76
N VAL A 137 6.93 -0.09 5.66
CA VAL A 137 6.25 -0.32 4.39
C VAL A 137 6.51 -1.75 3.91
N VAL A 138 5.48 -2.42 3.38
CA VAL A 138 5.62 -3.68 2.62
C VAL A 138 5.19 -3.40 1.18
N ALA A 139 6.12 -3.47 0.26
CA ALA A 139 5.94 -3.17 -1.16
C ALA A 139 6.19 -4.42 -2.01
N VAL A 140 5.18 -4.90 -2.73
CA VAL A 140 5.27 -6.16 -3.50
C VAL A 140 4.92 -5.91 -4.96
N GLY A 141 5.87 -6.18 -5.85
CA GLY A 141 5.67 -6.16 -7.31
C GLY A 141 5.32 -4.77 -7.87
N GLY A 142 5.87 -3.69 -7.32
CA GLY A 142 5.60 -2.35 -7.82
C GLY A 142 6.70 -1.36 -7.45
N ASP A 143 6.77 -0.28 -8.21
CA ASP A 143 7.84 0.71 -8.18
C ASP A 143 7.62 1.83 -7.14
N VAL A 144 8.74 2.36 -6.66
CA VAL A 144 8.77 3.59 -5.85
C VAL A 144 8.48 4.78 -6.74
N PRO A 145 7.44 5.60 -6.46
CA PRO A 145 7.07 6.72 -7.32
C PRO A 145 8.24 7.65 -7.63
N PRO A 146 8.48 7.98 -8.91
CA PRO A 146 9.64 8.77 -9.30
C PRO A 146 9.62 10.21 -8.78
N GLU A 147 8.44 10.74 -8.50
CA GLU A 147 8.26 12.09 -7.97
C GLU A 147 8.61 12.22 -6.48
N LEU A 148 8.74 11.11 -5.72
CA LEU A 148 9.14 11.18 -4.33
C LEU A 148 10.65 11.41 -4.22
N ASP A 149 11.03 12.54 -3.68
CA ASP A 149 12.42 12.90 -3.41
C ASP A 149 12.97 12.24 -2.13
N ALA A 150 14.26 12.40 -1.88
CA ALA A 150 14.90 11.81 -0.71
C ALA A 150 14.31 12.30 0.64
N PRO A 151 13.97 13.59 0.84
CA PRO A 151 13.23 14.04 2.01
C PRO A 151 11.90 13.36 2.23
N ALA A 152 11.09 13.17 1.16
CA ALA A 152 9.82 12.46 1.22
C ALA A 152 10.00 10.99 1.58
N LEU A 153 10.93 10.31 0.93
CA LEU A 153 11.23 8.89 1.18
C LEU A 153 11.79 8.65 2.61
N ARG A 154 12.56 9.57 3.16
CA ARG A 154 13.11 9.47 4.53
C ARG A 154 12.04 9.40 5.62
N ARG A 155 10.79 9.78 5.32
CA ARG A 155 9.66 9.62 6.24
C ARG A 155 9.26 8.15 6.43
N VAL A 156 9.67 7.28 5.52
CA VAL A 156 9.58 5.83 5.64
C VAL A 156 10.79 5.33 6.41
N ARG A 157 10.58 4.79 7.61
CA ARG A 157 11.68 4.35 8.46
C ARG A 157 12.34 3.08 7.91
N THR A 158 11.54 2.09 7.55
CA THR A 158 12.02 0.81 7.00
C THR A 158 11.06 0.31 5.92
N ALA A 159 11.54 -0.44 4.96
CA ALA A 159 10.76 -1.00 3.87
C ALA A 159 11.16 -2.46 3.56
N LEU A 160 10.17 -3.35 3.54
CA LEU A 160 10.28 -4.66 2.91
C LEU A 160 9.87 -4.48 1.44
N VAL A 161 10.79 -4.71 0.51
CA VAL A 161 10.55 -4.57 -0.93
C VAL A 161 10.72 -5.92 -1.59
N CYS A 162 9.64 -6.43 -2.21
CA CYS A 162 9.57 -7.78 -2.75
C CYS A 162 9.47 -7.76 -4.27
N HIS A 163 10.29 -8.57 -4.92
CA HIS A 163 10.37 -8.73 -6.38
C HIS A 163 10.30 -10.21 -6.74
N GLY A 164 9.40 -10.55 -7.66
CA GLY A 164 9.38 -11.88 -8.27
C GLY A 164 10.40 -11.96 -9.41
N MET A 165 11.32 -12.93 -9.37
CA MET A 165 12.39 -13.05 -10.37
C MET A 165 11.89 -13.23 -11.81
N ARG A 166 10.61 -13.57 -12.01
CA ARG A 166 9.94 -13.66 -13.32
C ARG A 166 8.86 -12.59 -13.52
N ASP A 167 8.91 -11.51 -12.72
CA ASP A 167 7.96 -10.39 -12.84
C ASP A 167 8.33 -9.55 -14.09
N GLU A 168 7.42 -9.51 -15.07
CA GLU A 168 7.59 -8.76 -16.32
C GLU A 168 7.21 -7.27 -16.19
N PHE A 169 6.51 -6.88 -15.11
CA PHE A 169 6.09 -5.50 -14.85
C PHE A 169 7.05 -4.77 -13.92
N TYR A 170 7.40 -5.39 -12.80
CA TYR A 170 8.41 -4.88 -11.86
C TYR A 170 9.69 -5.66 -12.05
N THR A 171 10.51 -5.23 -13.01
CA THR A 171 11.71 -5.96 -13.42
C THR A 171 12.85 -5.84 -12.42
N ALA A 172 13.81 -6.74 -12.49
CA ALA A 172 15.02 -6.71 -11.64
C ALA A 172 15.78 -5.38 -11.74
N GLU A 173 15.77 -4.71 -12.90
CA GLU A 173 16.38 -3.40 -13.10
C GLU A 173 15.66 -2.31 -12.31
N ILE A 174 14.32 -2.28 -12.37
CA ILE A 174 13.49 -1.33 -11.60
C ILE A 174 13.68 -1.59 -10.11
N PHE A 175 13.64 -2.84 -9.67
CA PHE A 175 13.86 -3.26 -8.29
C PHE A 175 15.21 -2.76 -7.76
N ALA A 176 16.31 -3.03 -8.48
CA ALA A 176 17.64 -2.58 -8.08
C ALA A 176 17.73 -1.06 -7.94
N LYS A 177 17.15 -0.32 -8.88
CA LYS A 177 17.08 1.15 -8.85
C LYS A 177 16.30 1.65 -7.64
N ASP A 178 15.17 1.03 -7.32
CA ASP A 178 14.34 1.43 -6.18
C ASP A 178 15.04 1.13 -4.86
N LEU A 179 15.71 -0.01 -4.71
CA LEU A 179 16.54 -0.31 -3.54
C LEU A 179 17.63 0.75 -3.34
N GLN A 180 18.29 1.16 -4.42
CA GLN A 180 19.31 2.21 -4.38
C GLN A 180 18.72 3.56 -3.93
N ARG A 181 17.58 3.96 -4.51
CA ARG A 181 16.89 5.22 -4.16
C ARG A 181 16.48 5.26 -2.69
N LEU A 182 15.87 4.19 -2.19
CA LEU A 182 15.45 4.07 -0.80
C LEU A 182 16.64 4.14 0.16
N ARG A 183 17.70 3.36 -0.10
CA ARG A 183 18.93 3.38 0.72
C ARG A 183 19.60 4.74 0.71
N SER A 184 19.69 5.39 -0.45
CA SER A 184 20.26 6.73 -0.57
C SER A 184 19.45 7.79 0.18
N ALA A 185 18.14 7.59 0.35
CA ALA A 185 17.28 8.42 1.17
C ALA A 185 17.40 8.11 2.68
N GLY A 186 18.13 7.08 3.08
CA GLY A 186 18.31 6.69 4.49
C GLY A 186 17.21 5.74 5.01
N VAL A 187 16.45 5.11 4.11
CA VAL A 187 15.48 4.06 4.47
C VAL A 187 16.22 2.75 4.75
N GLU A 188 15.90 2.08 5.85
CA GLU A 188 16.37 0.72 6.11
C GLU A 188 15.60 -0.25 5.20
N VAL A 189 16.27 -0.85 4.22
CA VAL A 189 15.62 -1.68 3.20
C VAL A 189 15.92 -3.15 3.42
N ARG A 190 14.87 -3.97 3.53
CA ARG A 190 14.89 -5.43 3.47
C ARG A 190 14.43 -5.86 2.07
N PRO A 191 15.34 -6.30 1.18
CA PRO A 191 14.95 -6.81 -0.13
C PRO A 191 14.53 -8.27 -0.02
N LEU A 192 13.56 -8.67 -0.84
CA LEU A 192 13.19 -10.07 -1.07
C LEU A 192 13.08 -10.31 -2.57
N ASP A 193 13.97 -11.15 -3.11
CA ASP A 193 13.81 -11.78 -4.42
C ASP A 193 13.22 -13.18 -4.24
N PHE A 194 12.04 -13.45 -4.81
CA PHE A 194 11.40 -14.76 -4.71
C PHE A 194 11.22 -15.42 -6.07
N GLY A 195 11.16 -16.74 -6.10
CA GLY A 195 11.09 -17.56 -7.31
C GLY A 195 9.75 -17.52 -8.07
N GLY A 196 9.04 -16.38 -8.03
CA GLY A 196 7.70 -16.17 -8.62
C GLY A 196 7.67 -15.13 -9.75
N GLY A 197 6.46 -14.80 -10.20
CA GLY A 197 6.16 -13.72 -11.14
C GLY A 197 5.53 -12.51 -10.44
N HIS A 198 4.58 -11.88 -11.13
CA HIS A 198 3.83 -10.74 -10.59
C HIS A 198 2.72 -11.21 -9.65
N GLU A 199 3.08 -11.58 -8.43
CA GLU A 199 2.19 -12.24 -7.48
C GLU A 199 2.51 -11.93 -6.01
N TRP A 200 1.55 -12.19 -5.15
CA TRP A 200 1.71 -12.21 -3.69
C TRP A 200 1.95 -13.64 -3.23
N SER A 201 3.20 -14.08 -3.20
CA SER A 201 3.58 -15.47 -2.96
C SER A 201 3.58 -15.85 -1.46
N ASP A 202 3.59 -17.16 -1.18
CA ASP A 202 3.76 -17.67 0.19
C ASP A 202 5.07 -17.21 0.84
N GLU A 203 6.12 -16.97 0.04
CA GLU A 203 7.40 -16.47 0.53
C GLU A 203 7.27 -15.00 0.98
N VAL A 204 6.52 -14.19 0.23
CA VAL A 204 6.15 -12.83 0.65
C VAL A 204 5.36 -12.86 1.95
N VAL A 205 4.37 -13.75 2.09
CA VAL A 205 3.56 -13.91 3.31
C VAL A 205 4.42 -14.21 4.52
N ARG A 206 5.35 -15.17 4.42
CA ARG A 206 6.26 -15.54 5.53
C ARG A 206 7.21 -14.39 5.89
N THR A 207 7.81 -13.75 4.88
CA THR A 207 8.76 -12.64 5.11
C THR A 207 8.06 -11.42 5.69
N ALA A 208 6.83 -11.13 5.25
CA ALA A 208 6.01 -10.07 5.82
C ALA A 208 5.65 -10.35 7.29
N ALA A 209 5.38 -11.62 7.66
CA ALA A 209 5.12 -11.99 9.06
C ALA A 209 6.33 -11.67 9.96
N ASP A 210 7.54 -12.03 9.53
CA ASP A 210 8.76 -11.73 10.27
C ASP A 210 9.05 -10.23 10.34
N TYR A 211 8.75 -9.51 9.26
CA TYR A 211 8.88 -8.06 9.21
C TYR A 211 7.91 -7.36 10.18
N LEU A 212 6.64 -7.72 10.16
CA LEU A 212 5.62 -7.16 11.05
C LEU A 212 5.91 -7.46 12.52
N ARG A 213 6.38 -8.68 12.83
CA ARG A 213 6.78 -9.06 14.19
C ARG A 213 7.95 -8.23 14.71
N ALA A 214 8.90 -7.86 13.85
CA ALA A 214 10.00 -6.99 14.24
C ALA A 214 9.58 -5.54 14.51
N LEU A 215 8.49 -5.07 13.90
CA LEU A 215 7.95 -3.74 14.10
C LEU A 215 6.99 -3.64 15.31
N HIS A 216 6.37 -4.75 15.67
CA HIS A 216 5.44 -4.87 16.80
C HIS A 216 5.58 -6.26 17.42
N PRO A 217 6.55 -6.44 18.35
CA PRO A 217 6.86 -7.70 19.01
C PRO A 217 5.74 -8.24 19.91
#